data_9cdb8007fda963472778616fac49544a
#
_entry.id   9cdb8007fda963472778616fac49544a
#
_cell.length_a   1.000
_cell.length_b   1.000
_cell.length_c   1.000
_cell.angle_alpha   90.00
_cell.angle_beta   90.00
_cell.angle_gamma   90.00
#
_symmetry.space_group_name_H-M   'P 1'
#
loop_
_entity.id
_entity.type
_entity.pdbx_description
1 polymer ?
#
loop_
_entity_poly.entity_id
_entity_poly.type
_entity_poly.pdbx_seq_one_letter_code
_entity_poly.pdbx_strand_id
1 'polypeptide(L)'
;MLAFIVGLLVLFAHPDYRQGEPSLRGSTPKDFSFTLDGKPTKLSDLRGKVVLVNFWATWCPPCVEETPSLNELQRRIAPRGGMVLGVSEDDDQQAYDEFLKTYQIRFPTFRDTSKKIPTEYGTSMYPDTYVIGRNGKLDRKIVGPQDWTSPEMTAYIDSLLDAK
;
A
#
# COMPACT_ATOMS: atom_id res chain seq x y z
N MET A 1 22.45 14.06 30.93
CA MET A 1 21.02 13.71 30.88
C MET A 1 20.25 14.51 29.80
N LEU A 2 20.42 15.82 29.68
CA LEU A 2 19.68 16.64 28.69
C LEU A 2 19.95 16.25 27.24
N ALA A 3 21.18 15.91 26.85
CA ALA A 3 21.55 15.53 25.51
C ALA A 3 20.91 14.17 25.08
N PHE A 4 20.70 13.26 26.02
CA PHE A 4 20.03 11.97 25.76
C PHE A 4 18.52 12.15 25.52
N ILE A 5 17.88 13.08 26.24
CA ILE A 5 16.45 13.38 26.09
C ILE A 5 16.18 14.07 24.75
N VAL A 6 17.06 15.00 24.34
CA VAL A 6 16.95 15.69 23.04
C VAL A 6 17.18 14.73 21.89
N GLY A 7 18.15 13.81 22.00
CA GLY A 7 18.39 12.76 21.00
C GLY A 7 17.19 11.81 20.84
N LEU A 8 16.54 11.44 21.97
CA LEU A 8 15.36 10.58 21.95
C LEU A 8 14.15 11.30 21.33
N LEU A 9 13.96 12.58 21.64
CA LEU A 9 12.89 13.41 21.06
C LEU A 9 13.06 13.63 19.56
N VAL A 10 14.29 13.77 19.06
CA VAL A 10 14.58 13.90 17.63
C VAL A 10 14.29 12.59 16.89
N LEU A 11 14.63 11.44 17.50
CA LEU A 11 14.29 10.11 16.94
C LEU A 11 12.78 9.92 16.82
N PHE A 12 11.99 10.35 17.81
CA PHE A 12 10.52 10.23 17.76
C PHE A 12 9.83 11.30 16.89
N ALA A 13 10.51 12.41 16.59
CA ALA A 13 10.00 13.46 15.73
C ALA A 13 10.25 13.20 14.23
N HIS A 14 11.13 12.25 13.88
CA HIS A 14 11.35 11.89 12.47
C HIS A 14 10.16 11.09 11.94
N PRO A 15 9.45 11.59 10.91
CA PRO A 15 8.30 10.87 10.32
C PRO A 15 8.69 9.47 9.80
N ASP A 16 9.93 9.29 9.34
CA ASP A 16 10.45 8.00 8.86
C ASP A 16 10.59 6.95 9.97
N TYR A 17 10.70 7.35 11.24
CA TYR A 17 10.77 6.43 12.36
C TYR A 17 9.40 5.87 12.78
N ARG A 18 8.32 6.59 12.46
CA ARG A 18 6.94 6.17 12.79
C ARG A 18 6.28 5.30 11.73
N GLN A 19 6.84 5.25 10.51
CA GLN A 19 6.17 4.68 9.35
C GLN A 19 7.09 3.79 8.52
N GLY A 20 7.54 2.66 9.07
CA GLY A 20 8.17 1.64 8.29
C GLY A 20 9.69 1.55 8.40
N GLU A 21 10.23 0.55 7.75
CA GLU A 21 11.65 0.25 7.76
C GLU A 21 12.40 1.12 6.74
N PRO A 22 13.19 2.12 7.17
CA PRO A 22 14.00 2.95 6.27
C PRO A 22 14.96 2.12 5.39
N SER A 23 15.32 0.92 5.87
CA SER A 23 16.18 -0.04 5.17
C SER A 23 15.60 -0.57 3.86
N LEU A 24 14.27 -0.46 3.67
CA LEU A 24 13.60 -0.94 2.46
C LEU A 24 13.59 0.08 1.32
N ARG A 25 13.79 1.38 1.62
CA ARG A 25 13.75 2.43 0.60
C ARG A 25 14.82 2.22 -0.47
N GLY A 26 14.41 2.32 -1.75
CA GLY A 26 15.29 2.10 -2.90
C GLY A 26 15.52 0.63 -3.25
N SER A 27 15.06 -0.31 -2.43
CA SER A 27 15.13 -1.75 -2.75
C SER A 27 14.16 -2.11 -3.89
N THR A 28 14.41 -3.25 -4.53
CA THR A 28 13.48 -3.81 -5.51
C THR A 28 12.46 -4.67 -4.76
N PRO A 29 11.16 -4.38 -4.87
CA PRO A 29 10.14 -5.21 -4.25
C PRO A 29 10.17 -6.63 -4.84
N LYS A 30 9.73 -7.61 -4.06
CA LYS A 30 9.50 -8.97 -4.57
C LYS A 30 8.47 -8.94 -5.68
N ASP A 31 8.79 -9.57 -6.80
CA ASP A 31 7.86 -9.66 -7.94
C ASP A 31 6.84 -10.77 -7.71
N PHE A 32 5.61 -10.56 -8.13
CA PHE A 32 4.55 -11.54 -8.10
C PHE A 32 3.62 -11.36 -9.30
N SER A 33 2.88 -12.42 -9.63
CA SER A 33 1.93 -12.43 -10.74
C SER A 33 0.49 -12.35 -10.24
N PHE A 34 -0.34 -11.63 -10.98
CA PHE A 34 -1.77 -11.48 -10.73
C PHE A 34 -2.51 -11.27 -12.05
N THR A 35 -3.83 -11.17 -12.01
CA THR A 35 -4.63 -10.86 -13.20
C THR A 35 -5.11 -9.42 -13.12
N LEU A 36 -4.81 -8.63 -14.15
CA LEU A 36 -5.28 -7.24 -14.30
C LEU A 36 -6.12 -7.16 -15.59
N ASP A 37 -7.37 -6.76 -15.47
CA ASP A 37 -8.31 -6.67 -16.60
C ASP A 37 -8.35 -7.95 -17.46
N GLY A 38 -8.35 -9.11 -16.80
CA GLY A 38 -8.37 -10.41 -17.44
C GLY A 38 -7.04 -10.87 -18.05
N LYS A 39 -5.95 -10.11 -17.88
CA LYS A 39 -4.63 -10.42 -18.43
C LYS A 39 -3.64 -10.80 -17.33
N PRO A 40 -2.85 -11.87 -17.50
CA PRO A 40 -1.72 -12.18 -16.63
C PRO A 40 -0.75 -10.99 -16.62
N THR A 41 -0.42 -10.50 -15.44
CA THR A 41 0.42 -9.32 -15.24
C THR A 41 1.36 -9.59 -14.07
N LYS A 42 2.56 -9.04 -14.12
CA LYS A 42 3.49 -9.02 -12.99
C LYS A 42 3.57 -7.62 -12.38
N LEU A 43 3.92 -7.55 -11.10
CA LEU A 43 4.18 -6.25 -10.47
C LEU A 43 5.26 -5.47 -11.23
N SER A 44 6.30 -6.15 -11.73
CA SER A 44 7.37 -5.55 -12.54
C SER A 44 6.90 -4.94 -13.86
N ASP A 45 5.76 -5.37 -14.40
CA ASP A 45 5.17 -4.81 -15.63
C ASP A 45 4.54 -3.43 -15.39
N LEU A 46 4.32 -3.06 -14.12
CA LEU A 46 3.77 -1.77 -13.73
C LEU A 46 4.82 -0.65 -13.61
N ARG A 47 6.07 -0.88 -14.00
CA ARG A 47 7.09 0.17 -14.04
C ARG A 47 6.61 1.36 -14.86
N GLY A 48 6.96 2.56 -14.40
CA GLY A 48 6.44 3.82 -14.95
C GLY A 48 5.18 4.32 -14.24
N LYS A 49 4.55 3.48 -13.40
CA LYS A 49 3.44 3.86 -12.52
C LYS A 49 3.91 4.02 -11.07
N VAL A 50 3.22 4.85 -10.32
CA VAL A 50 3.27 4.82 -8.85
C VAL A 50 2.28 3.77 -8.38
N VAL A 51 2.75 2.74 -7.68
CA VAL A 51 1.91 1.60 -7.25
C VAL A 51 1.89 1.51 -5.74
N LEU A 52 0.69 1.47 -5.16
CA LEU A 52 0.48 1.19 -3.74
C LEU A 52 -0.02 -0.26 -3.62
N VAL A 53 0.86 -1.17 -3.22
CA VAL A 53 0.48 -2.56 -2.91
C VAL A 53 -0.03 -2.58 -1.48
N ASN A 54 -1.35 -2.73 -1.33
CA ASN A 54 -2.05 -2.74 -0.05
C ASN A 54 -2.45 -4.16 0.32
N PHE A 55 -1.92 -4.67 1.42
CA PHE A 55 -2.27 -5.96 2.00
C PHE A 55 -3.41 -5.79 2.99
N TRP A 56 -4.49 -6.55 2.81
CA TRP A 56 -5.73 -6.38 3.56
C TRP A 56 -6.55 -7.67 3.70
N ALA A 57 -7.63 -7.63 4.47
CA ALA A 57 -8.62 -8.70 4.54
C ALA A 57 -10.01 -8.16 4.94
N THR A 58 -11.07 -8.88 4.61
CA THR A 58 -12.45 -8.50 4.95
C THR A 58 -12.72 -8.53 6.45
N TRP A 59 -12.05 -9.41 7.17
CA TRP A 59 -12.15 -9.58 8.63
C TRP A 59 -11.25 -8.62 9.43
N CYS A 60 -10.57 -7.68 8.77
CA CYS A 60 -9.67 -6.70 9.38
C CYS A 60 -10.39 -5.36 9.56
N PRO A 61 -10.86 -4.98 10.77
CA PRO A 61 -11.61 -3.74 10.96
C PRO A 61 -10.88 -2.48 10.51
N PRO A 62 -9.56 -2.28 10.80
CA PRO A 62 -8.86 -1.09 10.30
C PRO A 62 -8.73 -1.06 8.77
N CYS A 63 -8.70 -2.22 8.08
CA CYS A 63 -8.72 -2.28 6.62
C CYS A 63 -10.07 -1.79 6.07
N VAL A 64 -11.17 -2.13 6.74
CA VAL A 64 -12.51 -1.65 6.41
C VAL A 64 -12.59 -0.13 6.54
N GLU A 65 -12.03 0.42 7.62
CA GLU A 65 -12.04 1.86 7.91
C GLU A 65 -11.27 2.66 6.84
N GLU A 66 -10.13 2.16 6.33
CA GLU A 66 -9.35 2.89 5.32
C GLU A 66 -9.90 2.76 3.88
N THR A 67 -10.73 1.74 3.61
CA THR A 67 -11.22 1.42 2.26
C THR A 67 -11.87 2.60 1.52
N PRO A 68 -12.71 3.44 2.12
CA PRO A 68 -13.28 4.60 1.43
C PRO A 68 -12.21 5.59 0.93
N SER A 69 -11.18 5.85 1.74
CA SER A 69 -10.09 6.74 1.37
C SER A 69 -9.18 6.15 0.29
N LEU A 70 -8.98 4.82 0.26
CA LEU A 70 -8.30 4.12 -0.84
C LEU A 70 -9.06 4.21 -2.16
N ASN A 71 -10.37 4.08 -2.13
CA ASN A 71 -11.22 4.27 -3.31
C ASN A 71 -11.07 5.68 -3.90
N GLU A 72 -11.08 6.68 -3.03
CA GLU A 72 -10.90 8.09 -3.46
C GLU A 72 -9.48 8.33 -3.96
N LEU A 73 -8.46 7.79 -3.28
CA LEU A 73 -7.08 7.82 -3.76
C LEU A 73 -6.99 7.24 -5.17
N GLN A 74 -7.51 6.03 -5.40
CA GLN A 74 -7.49 5.38 -6.72
C GLN A 74 -8.10 6.29 -7.80
N ARG A 75 -9.26 6.89 -7.53
CA ARG A 75 -9.93 7.80 -8.45
C ARG A 75 -9.03 8.98 -8.83
N ARG A 76 -8.30 9.52 -7.86
CA ARG A 76 -7.43 10.69 -8.02
C ARG A 76 -6.15 10.36 -8.77
N ILE A 77 -5.50 9.22 -8.47
CA ILE A 77 -4.18 8.91 -9.00
C ILE A 77 -4.19 8.18 -10.35
N ALA A 78 -5.27 7.45 -10.67
CA ALA A 78 -5.35 6.66 -11.90
C ALA A 78 -5.09 7.48 -13.18
N PRO A 79 -5.68 8.67 -13.37
CA PRO A 79 -5.42 9.50 -14.57
C PRO A 79 -3.97 10.00 -14.67
N ARG A 80 -3.22 9.98 -13.54
CA ARG A 80 -1.84 10.44 -13.45
C ARG A 80 -0.82 9.31 -13.50
N GLY A 81 -1.26 8.08 -13.80
CA GLY A 81 -0.40 6.91 -13.83
C GLY A 81 -0.09 6.33 -12.46
N GLY A 82 -0.98 6.51 -11.49
CA GLY A 82 -0.95 5.84 -10.20
C GLY A 82 -1.92 4.65 -10.15
N MET A 83 -1.69 3.73 -9.22
CA MET A 83 -2.55 2.56 -9.01
C MET A 83 -2.50 2.10 -7.56
N VAL A 84 -3.64 1.86 -6.96
CA VAL A 84 -3.77 1.01 -5.77
C VAL A 84 -3.94 -0.42 -6.25
N LEU A 85 -3.16 -1.35 -5.71
CA LEU A 85 -3.27 -2.78 -5.98
C LEU A 85 -3.51 -3.51 -4.65
N GLY A 86 -4.74 -3.95 -4.44
CA GLY A 86 -5.12 -4.69 -3.25
C GLY A 86 -4.71 -6.16 -3.35
N VAL A 87 -4.08 -6.69 -2.30
CA VAL A 87 -3.79 -8.10 -2.14
C VAL A 87 -4.50 -8.58 -0.87
N SER A 88 -5.59 -9.31 -1.06
CA SER A 88 -6.39 -9.82 0.05
C SER A 88 -5.88 -11.18 0.51
N GLU A 89 -5.91 -11.40 1.82
CA GLU A 89 -5.56 -12.64 2.48
C GLU A 89 -6.79 -13.51 2.80
N ASP A 90 -7.96 -13.14 2.29
CA ASP A 90 -9.20 -13.85 2.58
C ASP A 90 -9.19 -15.28 2.02
N ASP A 91 -9.54 -16.25 2.87
CA ASP A 91 -9.74 -17.62 2.45
C ASP A 91 -11.15 -17.83 1.85
N ASP A 92 -12.14 -17.04 2.30
CA ASP A 92 -13.53 -17.12 1.86
C ASP A 92 -13.79 -16.23 0.63
N GLN A 93 -14.10 -16.88 -0.51
CA GLN A 93 -14.44 -16.18 -1.75
C GLN A 93 -15.71 -15.37 -1.62
N GLN A 94 -16.74 -15.92 -0.95
CA GLN A 94 -18.03 -15.24 -0.84
C GLN A 94 -17.90 -13.97 0.00
N ALA A 95 -17.21 -14.02 1.15
CA ALA A 95 -16.96 -12.86 1.99
C ALA A 95 -16.19 -11.77 1.22
N TYR A 96 -15.17 -12.18 0.45
CA TYR A 96 -14.42 -11.27 -0.41
C TYR A 96 -15.31 -10.60 -1.46
N ASP A 97 -16.11 -11.36 -2.21
CA ASP A 97 -16.97 -10.83 -3.27
C ASP A 97 -18.07 -9.90 -2.70
N GLU A 98 -18.63 -10.24 -1.55
CA GLU A 98 -19.59 -9.40 -0.84
C GLU A 98 -18.98 -8.08 -0.38
N PHE A 99 -17.74 -8.13 0.12
CA PHE A 99 -16.99 -6.94 0.51
C PHE A 99 -16.77 -6.00 -0.68
N LEU A 100 -16.29 -6.52 -1.82
CA LEU A 100 -16.05 -5.71 -3.02
C LEU A 100 -17.31 -4.97 -3.46
N LYS A 101 -18.46 -5.62 -3.38
CA LYS A 101 -19.77 -5.02 -3.72
C LYS A 101 -20.20 -3.98 -2.68
N THR A 102 -20.14 -4.34 -1.40
CA THR A 102 -20.60 -3.49 -0.29
C THR A 102 -19.84 -2.20 -0.22
N TYR A 103 -18.51 -2.27 -0.32
CA TYR A 103 -17.62 -1.10 -0.26
C TYR A 103 -17.31 -0.48 -1.62
N GLN A 104 -17.93 -1.00 -2.70
CA GLN A 104 -17.77 -0.50 -4.06
C GLN A 104 -16.30 -0.31 -4.43
N ILE A 105 -15.48 -1.35 -4.22
CA ILE A 105 -14.05 -1.29 -4.47
C ILE A 105 -13.76 -0.85 -5.92
N ARG A 106 -12.93 0.18 -6.08
CA ARG A 106 -12.62 0.82 -7.37
C ARG A 106 -11.18 0.61 -7.84
N PHE A 107 -10.39 -0.07 -7.03
CA PHE A 107 -9.01 -0.40 -7.38
C PHE A 107 -8.86 -1.88 -7.70
N PRO A 108 -7.90 -2.26 -8.57
CA PRO A 108 -7.58 -3.65 -8.81
C PRO A 108 -7.26 -4.37 -7.51
N THR A 109 -7.86 -5.53 -7.30
CA THR A 109 -7.61 -6.36 -6.13
C THR A 109 -7.77 -7.84 -6.47
N PHE A 110 -7.03 -8.69 -5.78
CA PHE A 110 -7.11 -10.15 -5.92
C PHE A 110 -6.82 -10.82 -4.57
N ARG A 111 -7.18 -12.10 -4.46
CA ARG A 111 -6.90 -12.89 -3.27
C ARG A 111 -5.61 -13.69 -3.42
N ASP A 112 -4.73 -13.62 -2.44
CA ASP A 112 -3.61 -14.56 -2.25
C ASP A 112 -3.93 -15.55 -1.14
N THR A 113 -4.71 -16.59 -1.48
CA THR A 113 -5.08 -17.66 -0.52
C THR A 113 -3.88 -18.46 -0.02
N SER A 114 -2.74 -18.37 -0.71
CA SER A 114 -1.49 -19.02 -0.29
C SER A 114 -0.78 -18.25 0.82
N LYS A 115 -1.12 -16.97 1.02
CA LYS A 115 -0.48 -16.02 1.96
C LYS A 115 1.04 -15.88 1.72
N LYS A 116 1.49 -16.26 0.54
CA LYS A 116 2.90 -16.24 0.17
C LYS A 116 3.38 -14.82 -0.08
N ILE A 117 2.58 -14.03 -0.79
CA ILE A 117 2.98 -12.65 -1.17
C ILE A 117 3.18 -11.79 0.07
N PRO A 118 2.20 -11.65 1.01
CA PRO A 118 2.40 -10.86 2.22
C PRO A 118 3.56 -11.39 3.09
N THR A 119 3.75 -12.72 3.16
CA THR A 119 4.88 -13.32 3.88
C THR A 119 6.23 -12.90 3.27
N GLU A 120 6.37 -12.93 1.94
CA GLU A 120 7.59 -12.52 1.24
C GLU A 120 7.87 -11.01 1.36
N TYR A 121 6.84 -10.20 1.58
CA TYR A 121 6.95 -8.77 1.86
C TYR A 121 7.23 -8.46 3.34
N GLY A 122 7.17 -9.45 4.23
CA GLY A 122 7.36 -9.25 5.67
C GLY A 122 6.18 -8.52 6.32
N THR A 123 4.98 -8.69 5.75
CA THR A 123 3.74 -8.18 6.34
C THR A 123 3.35 -9.04 7.54
N SER A 124 3.23 -8.42 8.71
CA SER A 124 2.86 -9.09 9.97
C SER A 124 1.58 -8.53 10.59
N MET A 125 1.07 -7.44 10.08
CA MET A 125 -0.16 -6.76 10.48
C MET A 125 -0.90 -6.24 9.27
N TYR A 126 -2.21 -6.07 9.38
CA TYR A 126 -3.07 -5.49 8.35
C TYR A 126 -3.77 -4.22 8.89
N PRO A 127 -3.96 -3.21 8.03
CA PRO A 127 -3.42 -3.09 6.68
C PRO A 127 -1.93 -2.76 6.66
N ASP A 128 -1.25 -3.16 5.58
CA ASP A 128 0.16 -2.87 5.36
C ASP A 128 0.36 -2.44 3.89
N THR A 129 0.89 -1.26 3.64
CA THR A 129 0.97 -0.70 2.28
C THR A 129 2.41 -0.42 1.89
N TYR A 130 2.81 -0.96 0.74
CA TYR A 130 4.11 -0.72 0.11
C TYR A 130 3.95 0.22 -1.06
N VAL A 131 4.55 1.40 -0.95
CA VAL A 131 4.51 2.44 -1.99
C VAL A 131 5.73 2.27 -2.89
N ILE A 132 5.49 2.08 -4.19
CA ILE A 132 6.49 1.84 -5.21
C ILE A 132 6.48 3.01 -6.19
N GLY A 133 7.63 3.62 -6.38
CA GLY A 133 7.79 4.73 -7.31
C GLY A 133 7.80 4.30 -8.79
N ARG A 134 7.77 5.26 -9.71
CA ARG A 134 7.80 5.00 -11.16
C ARG A 134 9.02 4.22 -11.62
N ASN A 135 10.14 4.32 -10.91
CA ASN A 135 11.37 3.56 -11.17
C ASN A 135 11.26 2.07 -10.78
N GLY A 136 10.11 1.64 -10.24
CA GLY A 136 9.89 0.28 -9.76
C GLY A 136 10.61 -0.04 -8.45
N LYS A 137 11.06 0.96 -7.71
CA LYS A 137 11.72 0.82 -6.41
C LYS A 137 10.76 1.16 -5.29
N LEU A 138 10.94 0.50 -4.16
CA LEU A 138 10.21 0.79 -2.95
C LEU A 138 10.59 2.20 -2.45
N ASP A 139 9.59 3.03 -2.20
CA ASP A 139 9.79 4.33 -1.58
C ASP A 139 9.48 4.29 -0.08
N ARG A 140 8.36 3.69 0.30
CA ARG A 140 7.94 3.62 1.71
C ARG A 140 7.11 2.37 1.98
N LYS A 141 7.26 1.80 3.18
CA LYS A 141 6.32 0.88 3.80
C LYS A 141 5.49 1.67 4.82
N ILE A 142 4.18 1.51 4.81
CA ILE A 142 3.24 2.18 5.70
C ILE A 142 2.43 1.12 6.42
N VAL A 143 2.64 1.01 7.72
CA VAL A 143 2.00 0.00 8.58
C VAL A 143 0.79 0.61 9.28
N GLY A 144 -0.33 -0.09 9.24
CA GLY A 144 -1.59 0.34 9.83
C GLY A 144 -2.43 1.25 8.95
N PRO A 145 -3.69 1.52 9.37
CA PRO A 145 -4.66 2.25 8.58
C PRO A 145 -4.25 3.71 8.38
N GLN A 146 -4.56 4.26 7.20
CA GLN A 146 -4.31 5.65 6.85
C GLN A 146 -5.58 6.31 6.32
N ASP A 147 -5.69 7.61 6.56
CA ASP A 147 -6.55 8.45 5.73
C ASP A 147 -5.76 8.91 4.49
N TRP A 148 -5.96 8.18 3.38
CA TRP A 148 -5.29 8.44 2.10
C TRP A 148 -5.73 9.74 1.44
N THR A 149 -6.75 10.41 2.00
CA THR A 149 -7.23 11.73 1.55
C THR A 149 -6.65 12.87 2.40
N SER A 150 -5.95 12.57 3.47
CA SER A 150 -5.32 13.57 4.32
C SER A 150 -4.33 14.44 3.52
N PRO A 151 -4.14 15.72 3.90
CA PRO A 151 -3.20 16.60 3.22
C PRO A 151 -1.77 16.03 3.17
N GLU A 152 -1.34 15.34 4.23
CA GLU A 152 -0.02 14.72 4.31
C GLU A 152 0.14 13.61 3.27
N MET A 153 -0.78 12.63 3.25
CA MET A 153 -0.73 11.51 2.30
C MET A 153 -0.93 11.98 0.87
N THR A 154 -1.81 12.95 0.66
CA THR A 154 -2.02 13.58 -0.64
C THR A 154 -0.74 14.21 -1.17
N ALA A 155 -0.07 15.07 -0.38
CA ALA A 155 1.17 15.70 -0.78
C ALA A 155 2.29 14.68 -1.04
N TYR A 156 2.39 13.64 -0.21
CA TYR A 156 3.36 12.58 -0.37
C TYR A 156 3.16 11.84 -1.71
N ILE A 157 1.96 11.34 -1.97
CA ILE A 157 1.68 10.61 -3.21
C ILE A 157 1.84 11.51 -4.45
N ASP A 158 1.42 12.77 -4.35
CA ASP A 158 1.60 13.75 -5.45
C ASP A 158 3.08 13.95 -5.78
N SER A 159 3.94 14.02 -4.78
CA SER A 159 5.39 14.15 -4.98
C SER A 159 5.99 13.00 -5.81
N LEU A 160 5.46 11.77 -5.63
CA LEU A 160 5.89 10.60 -6.40
C LEU A 160 5.30 10.58 -7.82
N LEU A 161 4.06 11.06 -7.97
CA LEU A 161 3.40 11.16 -9.28
C LEU A 161 4.03 12.22 -10.17
N ASP A 162 4.58 13.29 -9.58
CA ASP A 162 5.21 14.41 -10.29
C ASP A 162 6.73 14.16 -10.55
N ALA A 163 7.32 13.17 -9.87
CA ALA A 163 8.70 12.76 -10.13
C ALA A 163 8.84 12.21 -11.57
N LYS A 164 9.86 12.74 -12.28
CA LYS A 164 10.20 12.34 -13.67
C LYS A 164 11.05 11.09 -13.67
#